data_580cafb38caad8a9f65b58f66866cf60
#
_entry.id   580cafb38caad8a9f65b58f66866cf60
#
_cell.length_a   1.000
_cell.length_b   1.000
_cell.length_c   1.000
_cell.angle_alpha   90.00
_cell.angle_beta   90.00
_cell.angle_gamma   90.00
#
_symmetry.space_group_name_H-M   'P 1'
#
loop_
_entity.id
_entity.type
_entity.pdbx_description
1 polymer ?
#
loop_
_entity_poly.entity_id
_entity_poly.type
_entity_poly.pdbx_seq_one_letter_code
_entity_poly.pdbx_strand_id
1 'polypeptide(L)'
;NMNPNDTIAANSIIRIEFSKRMNQESFLQSFSLIPSTNFEINWSNHWENDGKAVSIHFPELLAFDTEYTLELSGELTDVIGKYLDGNADGVSGDGISITFHTEPTDLTAPQVINIYPIMNYTFDTEAVFNIMFDEVLNLNNMNETSLQIESGEQNLTIDYIEHTLDEKTTLSLRPFSPLLSNSICTISIYDLSDTLGNTISQPLIYQYNTADYHYSSKHFLDRFNTGAGWWQPDGSGSTVGTIGSETQYSYSNSVFVPGNAMSPNARKSGSLQYTWDSNSPSSFLRIHNAGDPSDIVLDTSNVLQVYVYSDGSDNQISISLYEYIDGSMSGDVIEVMAWQELNWTGWKLIEWDLSDPEQVGNWLSVDQTMNGDEYYLDGFLLKPGPESQMSGKIYFDDLRVVTKTAETPAENEPPHI
;
A
#
# COMPACT_ATOMS: atom_id res chain seq x y z
N ASN A 1 -9.94 -10.38 -21.99
CA ASN A 1 -10.18 -11.05 -23.28
C ASN A 1 -9.22 -10.47 -24.29
N MET A 2 -8.25 -11.27 -24.74
CA MET A 2 -7.34 -10.89 -25.82
C MET A 2 -8.11 -10.84 -27.14
N ASN A 3 -8.08 -9.71 -27.83
CA ASN A 3 -8.61 -9.59 -29.17
C ASN A 3 -7.49 -9.83 -30.19
N PRO A 4 -7.83 -10.26 -31.41
CA PRO A 4 -6.84 -10.34 -32.50
C PRO A 4 -6.16 -8.97 -32.69
N ASN A 5 -4.81 -9.00 -32.78
CA ASN A 5 -3.93 -7.83 -32.89
C ASN A 5 -3.82 -6.92 -31.67
N ASP A 6 -4.20 -7.39 -30.47
CA ASP A 6 -3.87 -6.68 -29.23
C ASP A 6 -2.34 -6.62 -29.06
N THR A 7 -1.86 -5.55 -28.44
CA THR A 7 -0.47 -5.44 -27.97
C THR A 7 -0.42 -5.81 -26.49
N ILE A 8 0.48 -6.71 -26.13
CA ILE A 8 0.66 -7.15 -24.74
C ILE A 8 2.10 -6.91 -24.29
N ALA A 9 2.30 -6.81 -22.99
CA ALA A 9 3.63 -6.72 -22.40
C ALA A 9 4.43 -8.01 -22.61
N ALA A 10 5.74 -7.89 -22.81
CA ALA A 10 6.62 -9.05 -23.04
C ALA A 10 6.67 -10.04 -21.87
N ASN A 11 6.31 -9.61 -20.66
CA ASN A 11 6.21 -10.42 -19.44
C ASN A 11 4.80 -10.98 -19.18
N SER A 12 3.87 -10.83 -20.10
CA SER A 12 2.47 -11.22 -19.91
C SER A 12 2.29 -12.70 -19.68
N ILE A 13 1.35 -13.05 -18.79
CA ILE A 13 0.83 -14.40 -18.61
C ILE A 13 -0.40 -14.53 -19.50
N ILE A 14 -0.43 -15.56 -20.36
CA ILE A 14 -1.58 -15.81 -21.22
C ILE A 14 -2.55 -16.75 -20.49
N ARG A 15 -3.79 -16.30 -20.26
CA ARG A 15 -4.83 -17.08 -19.63
C ARG A 15 -5.93 -17.45 -20.65
N ILE A 16 -6.21 -18.75 -20.75
CA ILE A 16 -7.24 -19.29 -21.63
C ILE A 16 -8.38 -19.91 -20.82
N GLU A 17 -9.60 -19.50 -21.11
CA GLU A 17 -10.81 -20.07 -20.49
C GLU A 17 -11.60 -20.90 -21.49
N PHE A 18 -12.07 -22.06 -21.02
CA PHE A 18 -12.89 -23.00 -21.75
C PHE A 18 -14.29 -23.14 -21.12
N SER A 19 -15.27 -23.42 -21.94
CA SER A 19 -16.64 -23.71 -21.46
C SER A 19 -16.75 -25.02 -20.66
N LYS A 20 -15.77 -25.91 -20.83
CA LYS A 20 -15.73 -27.23 -20.19
C LYS A 20 -14.36 -27.53 -19.60
N ARG A 21 -14.34 -28.55 -18.73
CA ARG A 21 -13.10 -29.11 -18.19
C ARG A 21 -12.31 -29.81 -19.30
N MET A 22 -11.05 -29.40 -19.50
CA MET A 22 -10.20 -29.88 -20.58
C MET A 22 -9.30 -31.04 -20.14
N ASN A 23 -8.91 -31.85 -21.12
CA ASN A 23 -7.88 -32.87 -20.92
C ASN A 23 -6.51 -32.19 -21.01
N GLN A 24 -5.78 -32.21 -19.89
CA GLN A 24 -4.52 -31.48 -19.75
C GLN A 24 -3.39 -32.03 -20.63
N GLU A 25 -3.32 -33.35 -20.86
CA GLU A 25 -2.32 -33.92 -21.76
C GLU A 25 -2.59 -33.55 -23.23
N SER A 26 -3.88 -33.56 -23.61
CA SER A 26 -4.30 -33.13 -24.93
C SER A 26 -3.99 -31.64 -25.16
N PHE A 27 -4.09 -30.82 -24.14
CA PHE A 27 -3.74 -29.40 -24.24
C PHE A 27 -2.27 -29.19 -24.62
N LEU A 28 -1.33 -29.86 -23.96
CA LEU A 28 0.10 -29.74 -24.27
C LEU A 28 0.44 -30.16 -25.69
N GLN A 29 -0.32 -31.10 -26.26
CA GLN A 29 -0.12 -31.56 -27.63
C GLN A 29 -0.77 -30.64 -28.68
N SER A 30 -1.74 -29.86 -28.26
CA SER A 30 -2.58 -29.03 -29.14
C SER A 30 -2.23 -27.55 -29.08
N PHE A 31 -1.47 -27.11 -28.09
CA PHE A 31 -1.05 -25.72 -27.92
C PHE A 31 0.27 -25.46 -28.65
N SER A 32 0.33 -24.37 -29.41
CA SER A 32 1.56 -23.85 -29.97
C SER A 32 1.59 -22.32 -29.98
N LEU A 33 2.78 -21.78 -29.94
CA LEU A 33 3.06 -20.35 -30.10
C LEU A 33 4.09 -20.17 -31.22
N ILE A 34 3.81 -19.25 -32.12
CA ILE A 34 4.67 -18.95 -33.27
C ILE A 34 4.99 -17.45 -33.29
N PRO A 35 6.26 -17.02 -33.20
CA PRO A 35 7.48 -17.85 -33.05
C PRO A 35 7.45 -18.71 -31.80
N SER A 36 8.10 -19.89 -31.85
CA SER A 36 8.15 -20.80 -30.71
C SER A 36 9.01 -20.20 -29.58
N THR A 37 8.50 -20.27 -28.37
CA THR A 37 9.23 -19.93 -27.15
C THR A 37 8.98 -20.97 -26.07
N ASN A 38 9.85 -21.06 -25.09
CA ASN A 38 9.65 -21.93 -23.95
C ASN A 38 8.47 -21.41 -23.10
N PHE A 39 7.63 -22.32 -22.63
CA PHE A 39 6.54 -22.00 -21.72
C PHE A 39 6.43 -23.07 -20.64
N GLU A 40 5.84 -22.68 -19.52
CA GLU A 40 5.59 -23.55 -18.37
C GLU A 40 4.11 -23.61 -18.05
N ILE A 41 3.60 -24.83 -17.89
CA ILE A 41 2.27 -25.12 -17.40
C ILE A 41 2.39 -26.15 -16.28
N ASN A 42 2.14 -25.74 -15.04
CA ASN A 42 2.11 -26.63 -13.90
C ASN A 42 0.67 -27.03 -13.59
N TRP A 43 0.38 -28.32 -13.66
CA TRP A 43 -0.97 -28.87 -13.48
C TRP A 43 -1.63 -28.51 -12.14
N SER A 44 -0.86 -28.32 -11.09
CA SER A 44 -1.40 -28.00 -9.76
C SER A 44 -1.65 -26.51 -9.55
N ASN A 45 -0.90 -25.65 -10.25
CA ASN A 45 -0.89 -24.20 -9.97
C ASN A 45 -1.45 -23.36 -11.12
N HIS A 46 -1.34 -23.86 -12.37
CA HIS A 46 -1.72 -23.08 -13.56
C HIS A 46 -3.08 -23.47 -14.14
N TRP A 47 -3.69 -24.54 -13.65
CA TRP A 47 -5.05 -24.91 -14.02
C TRP A 47 -6.02 -24.53 -12.90
N GLU A 48 -7.00 -23.75 -13.26
CA GLU A 48 -7.99 -23.12 -12.37
C GLU A 48 -9.41 -23.56 -12.75
N ASN A 49 -10.37 -23.16 -11.94
CA ASN A 49 -11.79 -23.29 -12.20
C ASN A 49 -12.18 -24.74 -12.62
N ASP A 50 -11.70 -25.71 -11.83
CA ASP A 50 -11.92 -27.16 -12.08
C ASP A 50 -11.48 -27.64 -13.48
N GLY A 51 -10.33 -27.10 -13.95
CA GLY A 51 -9.75 -27.47 -15.25
C GLY A 51 -10.42 -26.81 -16.45
N LYS A 52 -11.13 -25.71 -16.25
CA LYS A 52 -11.72 -24.88 -17.29
C LYS A 52 -10.89 -23.66 -17.66
N ALA A 53 -9.85 -23.36 -16.92
CA ALA A 53 -8.93 -22.29 -17.26
C ALA A 53 -7.49 -22.72 -17.07
N VAL A 54 -6.60 -22.22 -17.92
CA VAL A 54 -5.17 -22.47 -17.85
C VAL A 54 -4.41 -21.16 -18.02
N SER A 55 -3.39 -20.97 -17.15
CA SER A 55 -2.44 -19.88 -17.25
C SER A 55 -1.10 -20.37 -17.78
N ILE A 56 -0.61 -19.74 -18.83
CA ILE A 56 0.63 -20.08 -19.54
C ILE A 56 1.67 -19.05 -19.12
N HIS A 57 2.74 -19.52 -18.50
CA HIS A 57 3.84 -18.70 -18.03
C HIS A 57 5.04 -18.85 -18.95
N PHE A 58 5.77 -17.78 -19.17
CA PHE A 58 7.00 -17.78 -19.95
C PHE A 58 8.19 -17.58 -18.99
N PRO A 59 9.13 -18.54 -18.90
CA PRO A 59 10.30 -18.41 -18.02
C PRO A 59 11.26 -17.30 -18.44
N GLU A 60 11.18 -16.89 -19.70
CA GLU A 60 11.90 -15.76 -20.28
C GLU A 60 10.89 -14.80 -20.90
N LEU A 61 11.24 -13.54 -21.04
CA LEU A 61 10.39 -12.55 -21.70
C LEU A 61 10.11 -13.01 -23.15
N LEU A 62 8.89 -12.78 -23.64
CA LEU A 62 8.61 -12.84 -25.06
C LEU A 62 9.50 -11.84 -25.80
N ALA A 63 9.88 -12.12 -27.04
CA ALA A 63 10.64 -11.16 -27.83
C ALA A 63 9.80 -9.89 -28.04
N PHE A 64 10.42 -8.73 -27.81
CA PHE A 64 9.78 -7.43 -28.02
C PHE A 64 9.48 -7.18 -29.50
N ASP A 65 8.53 -6.27 -29.77
CA ASP A 65 8.12 -5.83 -31.11
C ASP A 65 7.90 -7.01 -32.08
N THR A 66 7.31 -8.08 -31.58
CA THR A 66 7.18 -9.35 -32.27
C THR A 66 5.72 -9.75 -32.38
N GLU A 67 5.33 -10.15 -33.59
CA GLU A 67 4.03 -10.77 -33.84
C GLU A 67 4.07 -12.25 -33.43
N TYR A 68 3.17 -12.62 -32.52
CA TYR A 68 2.96 -14.00 -32.09
C TYR A 68 1.60 -14.50 -32.55
N THR A 69 1.55 -15.76 -32.97
CA THR A 69 0.30 -16.48 -33.22
C THR A 69 0.17 -17.61 -32.22
N LEU A 70 -0.86 -17.54 -31.37
CA LEU A 70 -1.28 -18.63 -30.51
C LEU A 70 -2.23 -19.54 -31.26
N GLU A 71 -1.93 -20.83 -31.26
CA GLU A 71 -2.77 -21.83 -31.89
C GLU A 71 -3.19 -22.91 -30.90
N LEU A 72 -4.47 -23.28 -30.95
CA LEU A 72 -5.02 -24.49 -30.35
C LEU A 72 -5.54 -25.37 -31.45
N SER A 73 -4.97 -26.55 -31.60
CA SER A 73 -5.42 -27.51 -32.60
C SER A 73 -6.85 -28.00 -32.32
N GLY A 74 -7.62 -28.27 -33.36
CA GLY A 74 -8.94 -28.90 -33.25
C GLY A 74 -8.91 -30.31 -32.63
N GLU A 75 -7.72 -30.92 -32.50
CA GLU A 75 -7.52 -32.19 -31.79
C GLU A 75 -7.50 -32.07 -30.28
N LEU A 76 -7.54 -30.85 -29.71
CA LEU A 76 -7.71 -30.63 -28.28
C LEU A 76 -9.02 -31.21 -27.77
N THR A 77 -8.97 -32.04 -26.71
CA THR A 77 -10.15 -32.70 -26.16
C THR A 77 -10.51 -32.24 -24.75
N ASP A 78 -11.80 -32.35 -24.42
CA ASP A 78 -12.26 -32.31 -23.05
C ASP A 78 -11.98 -33.66 -22.31
N VAL A 79 -12.29 -33.70 -20.99
CA VAL A 79 -12.02 -34.90 -20.16
C VAL A 79 -12.83 -36.15 -20.56
N ILE A 80 -13.84 -36.02 -21.43
CA ILE A 80 -14.63 -37.14 -21.97
C ILE A 80 -14.27 -37.46 -23.41
N GLY A 81 -13.23 -36.83 -23.94
CA GLY A 81 -12.68 -37.09 -25.28
C GLY A 81 -13.40 -36.38 -26.43
N LYS A 82 -14.23 -35.37 -26.17
CA LYS A 82 -14.86 -34.55 -27.20
C LYS A 82 -13.89 -33.47 -27.70
N TYR A 83 -13.72 -33.37 -29.01
CA TYR A 83 -12.84 -32.37 -29.64
C TYR A 83 -13.31 -30.93 -29.44
N LEU A 84 -12.37 -29.99 -29.51
CA LEU A 84 -12.59 -28.56 -29.48
C LEU A 84 -13.54 -28.13 -30.60
N ASP A 85 -14.42 -27.19 -30.30
CA ASP A 85 -15.23 -26.40 -31.22
C ASP A 85 -14.71 -24.96 -31.10
N GLY A 86 -13.71 -24.62 -31.88
CA GLY A 86 -12.95 -23.37 -31.74
C GLY A 86 -13.70 -22.13 -32.25
N ASN A 87 -14.63 -22.33 -33.20
CA ASN A 87 -15.44 -21.24 -33.78
C ASN A 87 -16.85 -21.16 -33.19
N ALA A 88 -17.20 -22.08 -32.28
CA ALA A 88 -18.48 -22.16 -31.56
C ALA A 88 -19.71 -22.34 -32.49
N ASP A 89 -19.55 -23.05 -33.63
CA ASP A 89 -20.63 -23.35 -34.59
C ASP A 89 -21.41 -24.64 -34.24
N GLY A 90 -20.94 -25.37 -33.22
CA GLY A 90 -21.54 -26.62 -32.76
C GLY A 90 -20.93 -27.87 -33.40
N VAL A 91 -20.00 -27.73 -34.33
CA VAL A 91 -19.23 -28.82 -34.94
C VAL A 91 -17.86 -28.90 -34.27
N SER A 92 -17.51 -30.06 -33.73
CA SER A 92 -16.24 -30.24 -33.04
C SER A 92 -15.13 -30.65 -34.00
N GLY A 93 -13.89 -30.26 -33.70
CA GLY A 93 -12.69 -30.55 -34.51
C GLY A 93 -12.05 -29.30 -35.13
N ASP A 94 -12.59 -28.12 -34.83
CA ASP A 94 -12.03 -26.85 -35.27
C ASP A 94 -11.05 -26.31 -34.25
N GLY A 95 -9.89 -25.85 -34.73
CA GLY A 95 -8.90 -25.13 -33.91
C GLY A 95 -9.22 -23.66 -33.77
N ILE A 96 -8.43 -22.98 -32.97
CA ILE A 96 -8.45 -21.52 -32.84
C ILE A 96 -7.05 -20.95 -33.05
N SER A 97 -6.97 -19.81 -33.72
CA SER A 97 -5.74 -19.07 -33.95
C SER A 97 -5.95 -17.61 -33.58
N ILE A 98 -5.10 -17.07 -32.71
CA ILE A 98 -5.13 -15.69 -32.26
C ILE A 98 -3.76 -15.08 -32.47
N THR A 99 -3.69 -13.99 -33.21
CA THR A 99 -2.46 -13.22 -33.42
C THR A 99 -2.46 -12.01 -32.50
N PHE A 100 -1.31 -11.75 -31.86
CA PHE A 100 -1.08 -10.59 -31.02
C PHE A 100 0.34 -10.08 -31.24
N HIS A 101 0.60 -8.84 -30.81
CA HIS A 101 1.94 -8.23 -30.84
C HIS A 101 2.45 -8.07 -29.41
N THR A 102 3.75 -8.21 -29.24
CA THR A 102 4.41 -7.75 -28.02
C THR A 102 4.77 -6.27 -28.15
N GLU A 103 4.78 -5.57 -27.03
CA GLU A 103 5.22 -4.18 -26.96
C GLU A 103 6.62 -4.00 -27.53
N PRO A 104 6.96 -2.80 -28.05
CA PRO A 104 8.33 -2.47 -28.42
C PRO A 104 9.26 -2.51 -27.20
N THR A 105 10.54 -2.75 -27.42
CA THR A 105 11.54 -2.72 -26.36
C THR A 105 11.52 -1.38 -25.66
N ASP A 106 11.29 -1.39 -24.34
CA ASP A 106 11.48 -0.21 -23.52
C ASP A 106 12.96 0.13 -23.42
N LEU A 107 13.31 1.38 -23.69
CA LEU A 107 14.66 1.93 -23.62
C LEU A 107 14.74 3.11 -22.64
N THR A 108 13.68 3.33 -21.87
CA THR A 108 13.61 4.41 -20.89
C THR A 108 14.03 3.91 -19.52
N ALA A 109 14.72 4.75 -18.79
CA ALA A 109 15.05 4.44 -17.40
C ALA A 109 13.92 4.89 -16.48
N PRO A 110 13.75 4.25 -15.31
CA PRO A 110 12.74 4.60 -14.34
C PRO A 110 12.72 6.10 -14.00
N GLN A 111 11.54 6.69 -13.97
CA GLN A 111 11.34 8.07 -13.59
C GLN A 111 10.51 8.17 -12.31
N VAL A 112 10.88 9.10 -11.43
CA VAL A 112 10.06 9.40 -10.24
C VAL A 112 8.86 10.22 -10.67
N ILE A 113 7.66 9.68 -10.47
CA ILE A 113 6.38 10.32 -10.79
C ILE A 113 5.71 10.94 -9.58
N ASN A 114 6.04 10.46 -8.38
CA ASN A 114 5.54 11.03 -7.13
C ASN A 114 6.56 10.83 -6.01
N ILE A 115 6.64 11.79 -5.10
CA ILE A 115 7.45 11.69 -3.89
C ILE A 115 6.69 12.31 -2.71
N TYR A 116 6.71 11.60 -1.58
CA TYR A 116 6.16 12.09 -0.33
C TYR A 116 7.23 11.98 0.78
N PRO A 117 7.42 12.95 1.67
CA PRO A 117 6.78 14.28 1.69
C PRO A 117 7.02 15.11 0.43
N ILE A 118 6.07 16.00 0.11
CA ILE A 118 6.23 16.91 -1.04
C ILE A 118 7.36 17.91 -0.72
N MET A 119 8.23 18.16 -1.68
CA MET A 119 9.29 19.14 -1.53
C MET A 119 8.76 20.52 -1.12
N ASN A 120 9.58 21.28 -0.40
CA ASN A 120 9.29 22.61 0.16
C ASN A 120 8.34 22.64 1.36
N TYR A 121 7.96 21.50 1.93
CA TYR A 121 7.34 21.45 3.23
C TYR A 121 8.37 21.09 4.30
N THR A 122 8.21 21.68 5.49
CA THR A 122 8.92 21.25 6.68
C THR A 122 8.19 20.02 7.24
N PHE A 123 8.90 18.97 7.56
CA PHE A 123 8.31 17.76 8.09
C PHE A 123 9.01 17.29 9.35
N ASP A 124 8.38 16.38 10.08
CA ASP A 124 8.89 15.91 11.35
C ASP A 124 10.17 15.06 11.21
N THR A 125 10.84 14.84 12.35
CA THR A 125 12.11 14.10 12.37
C THR A 125 11.96 12.59 12.22
N GLU A 126 10.74 12.07 12.16
CA GLU A 126 10.43 10.65 12.00
C GLU A 126 9.68 10.31 10.71
N ALA A 127 9.84 11.15 9.72
CA ALA A 127 9.19 10.96 8.44
C ALA A 127 9.59 9.65 7.75
N VAL A 128 8.64 9.11 7.00
CA VAL A 128 8.83 8.05 6.02
C VAL A 128 8.74 8.68 4.64
N PHE A 129 9.66 8.32 3.75
CA PHE A 129 9.68 8.83 2.40
C PHE A 129 9.12 7.79 1.46
N ASN A 130 8.12 8.15 0.67
CA ASN A 130 7.59 7.30 -0.39
C ASN A 130 8.01 7.87 -1.73
N ILE A 131 8.62 7.05 -2.56
CA ILE A 131 9.09 7.42 -3.89
C ILE A 131 8.44 6.47 -4.88
N MET A 132 7.58 7.00 -5.74
CA MET A 132 6.87 6.24 -6.75
C MET A 132 7.52 6.42 -8.10
N PHE A 133 7.80 5.30 -8.75
CA PHE A 133 8.35 5.23 -10.10
C PHE A 133 7.25 4.84 -11.09
N ASP A 134 7.41 5.27 -12.33
CA ASP A 134 6.46 5.01 -13.43
C ASP A 134 6.46 3.56 -13.92
N GLU A 135 7.43 2.74 -13.44
CA GLU A 135 7.60 1.36 -13.86
C GLU A 135 8.09 0.44 -12.73
N VAL A 136 8.20 -0.86 -13.04
CA VAL A 136 8.70 -1.87 -12.10
C VAL A 136 10.22 -1.82 -12.02
N LEU A 137 10.75 -1.65 -10.81
CA LEU A 137 12.18 -1.64 -10.55
C LEU A 137 12.77 -3.05 -10.40
N ASN A 138 14.01 -3.22 -10.86
CA ASN A 138 14.82 -4.38 -10.57
C ASN A 138 15.67 -4.18 -9.30
N LEU A 139 15.10 -4.47 -8.15
CA LEU A 139 15.77 -4.26 -6.86
C LEU A 139 16.89 -5.27 -6.57
N ASN A 140 17.05 -6.34 -7.37
CA ASN A 140 18.16 -7.28 -7.21
C ASN A 140 19.51 -6.64 -7.47
N ASN A 141 19.57 -5.56 -8.24
CA ASN A 141 20.79 -4.81 -8.55
C ASN A 141 21.03 -3.66 -7.55
N MET A 142 20.09 -3.41 -6.64
CA MET A 142 20.22 -2.36 -5.65
C MET A 142 21.27 -2.72 -4.58
N ASN A 143 22.07 -1.75 -4.20
CA ASN A 143 23.08 -1.88 -3.15
C ASN A 143 22.97 -0.71 -2.14
N GLU A 144 23.78 -0.75 -1.09
CA GLU A 144 23.73 0.26 -0.01
C GLU A 144 23.99 1.71 -0.48
N THR A 145 24.54 1.90 -1.68
CA THR A 145 24.78 3.24 -2.24
C THR A 145 23.67 3.70 -3.17
N SER A 146 22.76 2.80 -3.57
CA SER A 146 21.69 3.13 -4.52
C SER A 146 20.62 4.07 -3.92
N LEU A 147 20.42 4.00 -2.61
CA LEU A 147 19.51 4.87 -1.86
C LEU A 147 20.25 5.41 -0.63
N GLN A 148 20.31 6.71 -0.49
CA GLN A 148 20.98 7.36 0.65
C GLN A 148 20.09 8.44 1.24
N ILE A 149 20.10 8.54 2.57
CA ILE A 149 19.49 9.64 3.31
C ILE A 149 20.56 10.28 4.18
N GLU A 150 20.81 11.55 3.96
CA GLU A 150 21.66 12.38 4.79
C GLU A 150 20.81 13.33 5.62
N SER A 151 21.11 13.45 6.91
CA SER A 151 20.50 14.44 7.79
C SER A 151 21.59 15.31 8.40
N GLY A 152 21.63 16.59 7.98
CA GLY A 152 22.80 17.43 8.21
C GLY A 152 24.04 16.84 7.51
N GLU A 153 25.10 16.54 8.30
CA GLU A 153 26.33 15.91 7.80
C GLU A 153 26.39 14.40 8.07
N GLN A 154 25.28 13.77 8.45
CA GLN A 154 25.23 12.35 8.84
C GLN A 154 24.52 11.52 7.80
N ASN A 155 25.19 10.50 7.26
CA ASN A 155 24.55 9.43 6.51
C ASN A 155 23.77 8.53 7.46
N LEU A 156 22.50 8.32 7.19
CA LEU A 156 21.63 7.46 7.99
C LEU A 156 21.50 6.07 7.35
N THR A 157 21.55 5.06 8.19
CA THR A 157 21.14 3.72 7.76
C THR A 157 19.65 3.73 7.54
N ILE A 158 19.22 3.20 6.40
CA ILE A 158 17.82 3.14 6.00
C ILE A 158 17.35 1.70 5.84
N ASP A 159 16.08 1.50 6.08
CA ASP A 159 15.33 0.33 5.64
C ASP A 159 14.32 0.77 4.58
N TYR A 160 13.89 -0.15 3.73
CA TYR A 160 12.90 0.16 2.71
C TYR A 160 11.93 -0.99 2.52
N ILE A 161 10.76 -0.64 2.03
CA ILE A 161 9.72 -1.57 1.61
C ILE A 161 9.34 -1.23 0.19
N GLU A 162 9.31 -2.26 -0.64
CA GLU A 162 8.82 -2.20 -2.00
C GLU A 162 7.34 -2.55 -2.04
N HIS A 163 6.61 -1.80 -2.82
CA HIS A 163 5.25 -2.12 -3.22
C HIS A 163 5.07 -1.89 -4.72
N THR A 164 4.68 -2.93 -5.44
CA THR A 164 4.39 -2.83 -6.87
C THR A 164 2.89 -2.96 -7.09
N LEU A 165 2.31 -1.97 -7.74
CA LEU A 165 0.90 -1.92 -8.11
C LEU A 165 0.77 -1.25 -9.48
N ASP A 166 -0.05 -1.82 -10.37
CA ASP A 166 -0.33 -1.30 -11.71
C ASP A 166 0.95 -0.95 -12.50
N GLU A 167 1.91 -1.89 -12.49
CA GLU A 167 3.21 -1.77 -13.17
C GLU A 167 4.10 -0.61 -12.67
N LYS A 168 3.83 -0.09 -11.49
CA LYS A 168 4.59 0.98 -10.83
C LYS A 168 5.18 0.49 -9.53
N THR A 169 6.39 0.93 -9.22
CA THR A 169 7.03 0.64 -7.94
C THR A 169 7.00 1.84 -7.02
N THR A 170 6.53 1.63 -5.80
CA THR A 170 6.70 2.58 -4.68
C THR A 170 7.72 2.04 -3.70
N LEU A 171 8.77 2.81 -3.43
CA LEU A 171 9.71 2.56 -2.36
C LEU A 171 9.34 3.41 -1.15
N SER A 172 9.07 2.78 -0.02
CA SER A 172 8.90 3.46 1.27
C SER A 172 10.21 3.35 2.06
N LEU A 173 10.87 4.46 2.27
CA LEU A 173 12.18 4.55 2.93
C LEU A 173 12.01 5.04 4.36
N ARG A 174 12.68 4.41 5.31
CA ARG A 174 12.72 4.82 6.71
C ARG A 174 14.14 4.81 7.24
N PRO A 175 14.63 5.93 7.80
CA PRO A 175 15.86 5.93 8.57
C PRO A 175 15.69 5.15 9.87
N PHE A 176 16.73 4.39 10.29
CA PHE A 176 16.74 3.71 11.59
C PHE A 176 16.85 4.66 12.78
N SER A 177 17.39 5.85 12.53
CA SER A 177 17.48 6.93 13.54
C SER A 177 16.64 8.12 13.07
N PRO A 178 16.04 8.88 14.00
CA PRO A 178 15.36 10.12 13.66
C PRO A 178 16.29 11.07 12.90
N LEU A 179 15.71 11.86 12.01
CA LEU A 179 16.40 12.96 11.34
C LEU A 179 16.80 14.03 12.38
N LEU A 180 17.83 14.77 12.09
CA LEU A 180 18.17 15.93 12.91
C LEU A 180 17.09 17.01 12.76
N SER A 181 16.63 17.59 13.86
CA SER A 181 15.72 18.72 13.86
C SER A 181 16.41 19.97 13.32
N ASN A 182 15.62 20.91 12.80
CA ASN A 182 16.07 22.19 12.25
C ASN A 182 17.27 22.03 11.27
N SER A 183 17.20 21.05 10.40
CA SER A 183 18.29 20.60 9.54
C SER A 183 17.82 20.37 8.10
N ILE A 184 18.77 20.18 7.19
CA ILE A 184 18.47 19.72 5.84
C ILE A 184 18.60 18.20 5.80
N CYS A 185 17.56 17.56 5.29
CA CYS A 185 17.58 16.15 4.91
C CYS A 185 17.72 16.03 3.41
N THR A 186 18.69 15.26 2.94
CA THR A 186 18.92 14.99 1.52
C THR A 186 18.69 13.51 1.23
N ILE A 187 17.83 13.22 0.26
CA ILE A 187 17.64 11.88 -0.29
C ILE A 187 18.33 11.84 -1.65
N SER A 188 19.19 10.86 -1.84
CA SER A 188 19.90 10.62 -3.09
C SER A 188 19.60 9.22 -3.62
N ILE A 189 19.28 9.14 -4.91
CA ILE A 189 18.97 7.90 -5.63
C ILE A 189 19.98 7.73 -6.74
N TYR A 190 20.64 6.58 -6.80
CA TYR A 190 21.69 6.26 -7.76
C TYR A 190 21.42 4.89 -8.39
N ASP A 191 21.71 4.77 -9.67
CA ASP A 191 21.86 3.49 -10.38
C ASP A 191 20.69 2.49 -10.23
N LEU A 192 19.48 2.97 -9.97
CA LEU A 192 18.31 2.10 -10.01
C LEU A 192 17.96 1.79 -11.47
N SER A 193 17.58 0.56 -11.72
CA SER A 193 17.17 0.10 -13.05
C SER A 193 15.78 -0.54 -13.03
N ASP A 194 15.16 -0.56 -14.19
CA ASP A 194 13.97 -1.37 -14.46
C ASP A 194 14.30 -2.86 -14.61
N THR A 195 13.31 -3.66 -14.94
CA THR A 195 13.45 -5.10 -15.19
C THR A 195 14.15 -5.43 -16.51
N LEU A 196 14.30 -4.46 -17.41
CA LEU A 196 14.98 -4.58 -18.72
C LEU A 196 16.43 -4.09 -18.66
N GLY A 197 16.86 -3.49 -17.55
CA GLY A 197 18.22 -3.01 -17.34
C GLY A 197 18.45 -1.55 -17.74
N ASN A 198 17.41 -0.80 -18.07
CA ASN A 198 17.54 0.65 -18.26
C ASN A 198 17.78 1.31 -16.91
N THR A 199 18.88 2.03 -16.78
CA THR A 199 19.38 2.52 -15.49
C THR A 199 19.30 4.05 -15.43
N ILE A 200 18.93 4.60 -14.28
CA ILE A 200 18.98 6.02 -13.98
C ILE A 200 20.43 6.50 -14.10
N SER A 201 20.74 7.28 -15.13
CA SER A 201 22.10 7.67 -15.48
C SER A 201 22.64 8.86 -14.70
N GLN A 202 21.77 9.63 -14.03
CA GLN A 202 22.14 10.80 -13.22
C GLN A 202 21.48 10.68 -11.85
N PRO A 203 22.19 11.04 -10.77
CA PRO A 203 21.60 11.01 -9.44
C PRO A 203 20.34 11.88 -9.34
N LEU A 204 19.29 11.32 -8.72
CA LEU A 204 18.12 12.10 -8.33
C LEU A 204 18.33 12.55 -6.88
N ILE A 205 18.25 13.86 -6.64
CA ILE A 205 18.53 14.46 -5.33
C ILE A 205 17.33 15.29 -4.89
N TYR A 206 16.81 14.97 -3.71
CA TYR A 206 15.70 15.66 -3.08
C TYR A 206 16.13 16.23 -1.74
N GLN A 207 15.81 17.50 -1.48
CA GLN A 207 16.17 18.17 -0.24
C GLN A 207 14.94 18.69 0.49
N TYR A 208 14.96 18.54 1.81
CA TYR A 208 13.89 18.87 2.71
C TYR A 208 14.41 19.60 3.94
N ASN A 209 13.55 20.43 4.53
CA ASN A 209 13.80 20.98 5.85
C ASN A 209 13.08 20.16 6.91
N THR A 210 13.76 19.84 8.00
CA THR A 210 13.14 19.19 9.15
C THR A 210 12.60 20.21 10.14
N ALA A 211 11.59 19.80 10.90
CA ALA A 211 10.99 20.62 11.96
C ALA A 211 12.02 21.02 13.03
N ASP A 212 11.74 22.09 13.74
CA ASP A 212 12.55 22.62 14.83
C ASP A 212 12.24 21.97 16.20
N TYR A 213 11.67 20.79 16.18
CA TYR A 213 11.36 20.00 17.37
C TYR A 213 11.75 18.53 17.18
N HIS A 214 11.84 17.81 18.28
CA HIS A 214 11.98 16.35 18.33
C HIS A 214 10.99 15.75 19.32
N TYR A 215 10.82 14.42 19.25
CA TYR A 215 9.96 13.72 20.21
C TYR A 215 10.77 13.23 21.39
N SER A 216 10.48 13.75 22.59
CA SER A 216 11.22 13.46 23.82
C SER A 216 10.74 12.20 24.54
N SER A 217 9.53 11.73 24.25
CA SER A 217 8.99 10.48 24.79
C SER A 217 8.12 9.78 23.78
N LYS A 218 8.05 8.45 23.87
CA LYS A 218 7.20 7.60 23.03
C LYS A 218 6.61 6.49 23.86
N HIS A 219 5.28 6.41 23.88
CA HIS A 219 4.53 5.34 24.52
C HIS A 219 3.62 4.69 23.49
N PHE A 220 3.81 3.39 23.23
CA PHE A 220 3.01 2.68 22.23
C PHE A 220 1.66 2.29 22.82
N LEU A 221 0.59 2.70 22.18
CA LEU A 221 -0.76 2.23 22.41
C LEU A 221 -0.97 0.86 21.78
N ASP A 222 -0.58 0.72 20.51
CA ASP A 222 -0.57 -0.58 19.83
C ASP A 222 0.52 -0.61 18.74
N ARG A 223 1.22 -1.73 18.63
CA ARG A 223 2.18 -2.03 17.56
C ARG A 223 1.61 -3.00 16.52
N PHE A 224 0.32 -3.30 16.60
CA PHE A 224 -0.39 -4.21 15.70
C PHE A 224 0.27 -5.58 15.52
N ASN A 225 1.07 -6.03 16.46
CA ASN A 225 1.70 -7.35 16.45
C ASN A 225 0.72 -8.50 16.64
N THR A 226 -0.46 -8.19 17.17
CA THR A 226 -1.59 -9.09 17.35
C THR A 226 -2.87 -8.36 16.97
N GLY A 227 -3.91 -9.09 16.59
CA GLY A 227 -5.23 -8.49 16.34
C GLY A 227 -6.06 -8.31 17.63
N ALA A 228 -5.46 -8.47 18.81
CA ALA A 228 -6.18 -8.42 20.07
C ALA A 228 -6.74 -7.02 20.35
N GLY A 229 -7.97 -6.95 20.83
CA GLY A 229 -8.61 -5.69 21.21
C GLY A 229 -9.38 -4.99 20.08
N TRP A 230 -9.08 -5.27 18.83
CA TRP A 230 -9.75 -4.64 17.69
C TRP A 230 -10.96 -5.43 17.21
N TRP A 231 -12.06 -4.74 16.96
CA TRP A 231 -13.28 -5.34 16.46
C TRP A 231 -13.28 -5.44 14.95
N GLN A 232 -14.00 -6.44 14.43
CA GLN A 232 -14.32 -6.52 13.02
C GLN A 232 -15.18 -5.30 12.62
N PRO A 233 -14.94 -4.69 11.43
CA PRO A 233 -15.65 -3.48 11.02
C PRO A 233 -17.18 -3.63 10.97
N ASP A 234 -17.71 -4.76 10.53
CA ASP A 234 -19.13 -5.07 10.47
C ASP A 234 -19.78 -5.21 11.85
N GLY A 235 -19.00 -5.50 12.88
CA GLY A 235 -19.44 -5.64 14.28
C GLY A 235 -19.29 -4.36 15.10
N SER A 236 -18.80 -3.26 14.55
CA SER A 236 -18.43 -2.05 15.31
C SER A 236 -19.60 -1.15 15.71
N GLY A 237 -20.82 -1.50 15.36
CA GLY A 237 -22.04 -0.78 15.74
C GLY A 237 -22.29 0.54 15.02
N SER A 238 -21.25 1.22 14.54
CA SER A 238 -21.34 2.48 13.75
C SER A 238 -21.02 2.28 12.28
N THR A 239 -20.64 1.07 11.88
CA THR A 239 -20.34 0.75 10.47
C THR A 239 -21.64 0.63 9.67
N VAL A 240 -21.71 1.37 8.57
CA VAL A 240 -22.85 1.38 7.64
C VAL A 240 -22.36 1.51 6.21
N GLY A 241 -23.13 1.00 5.24
CA GLY A 241 -22.82 1.16 3.81
C GLY A 241 -21.56 0.44 3.35
N THR A 242 -21.23 -0.66 3.99
CA THR A 242 -20.14 -1.57 3.57
C THR A 242 -20.70 -2.91 3.12
N ILE A 243 -19.96 -3.62 2.26
CA ILE A 243 -20.24 -5.02 1.93
C ILE A 243 -19.49 -5.89 2.95
N GLY A 244 -20.22 -6.41 3.94
CA GLY A 244 -19.63 -7.07 5.10
C GLY A 244 -18.78 -8.32 4.77
N SER A 245 -19.10 -9.05 3.68
CA SER A 245 -18.29 -10.19 3.22
C SER A 245 -16.94 -9.77 2.60
N GLU A 246 -16.78 -8.50 2.26
CA GLU A 246 -15.60 -7.92 1.60
C GLU A 246 -14.93 -6.85 2.46
N THR A 247 -15.45 -6.60 3.66
CA THR A 247 -14.94 -5.59 4.59
C THR A 247 -14.48 -6.29 5.87
N GLN A 248 -13.17 -6.22 6.13
CA GLN A 248 -12.57 -6.94 7.24
C GLN A 248 -11.34 -6.23 7.78
N TYR A 249 -11.27 -6.10 9.11
CA TYR A 249 -10.02 -5.81 9.79
C TYR A 249 -9.30 -7.12 10.12
N SER A 250 -7.99 -7.13 9.92
CA SER A 250 -7.11 -8.25 10.27
C SER A 250 -5.72 -7.72 10.62
N TYR A 251 -4.78 -8.60 10.91
CA TYR A 251 -3.36 -8.25 10.94
C TYR A 251 -2.60 -9.11 9.93
N SER A 252 -1.55 -8.56 9.35
CA SER A 252 -0.81 -9.20 8.27
C SER A 252 0.57 -9.64 8.71
N ASN A 253 0.98 -10.82 8.23
CA ASN A 253 2.36 -11.30 8.33
C ASN A 253 3.13 -11.10 7.02
N SER A 254 2.58 -10.38 6.06
CA SER A 254 3.18 -10.20 4.75
C SER A 254 4.47 -9.40 4.84
N VAL A 255 5.50 -9.83 4.11
CA VAL A 255 6.81 -9.18 4.11
C VAL A 255 6.81 -7.75 3.58
N PHE A 256 5.82 -7.36 2.79
CA PHE A 256 5.72 -6.00 2.31
C PHE A 256 4.91 -5.08 3.24
N VAL A 257 4.46 -5.60 4.35
CA VAL A 257 3.77 -4.85 5.37
C VAL A 257 4.80 -4.16 6.27
N PRO A 258 4.72 -2.87 6.48
CA PRO A 258 5.75 -2.02 7.07
C PRO A 258 6.04 -2.23 8.53
N GLY A 259 5.25 -2.99 9.24
CA GLY A 259 5.64 -3.46 10.56
C GLY A 259 7.05 -4.04 10.60
N ASN A 260 7.56 -4.50 9.46
CA ASN A 260 8.93 -4.95 9.34
C ASN A 260 9.96 -3.82 9.35
N ALA A 261 9.61 -2.66 8.79
CA ALA A 261 10.50 -1.50 8.72
C ALA A 261 10.29 -0.53 9.88
N MET A 262 9.06 -0.42 10.38
CA MET A 262 8.69 0.56 11.39
C MET A 262 9.04 0.16 12.81
N SER A 263 9.11 -1.14 13.10
CA SER A 263 9.54 -1.64 14.39
C SER A 263 10.47 -2.83 14.18
N PRO A 264 11.70 -2.80 14.68
CA PRO A 264 12.64 -3.92 14.56
C PRO A 264 12.11 -5.25 15.11
N ASN A 265 11.13 -5.16 16.01
CA ASN A 265 10.48 -6.31 16.65
C ASN A 265 9.05 -6.58 16.14
N ALA A 266 8.47 -5.67 15.35
CA ALA A 266 7.14 -5.81 14.79
C ALA A 266 7.24 -6.39 13.38
N ARG A 267 6.64 -7.54 13.17
CA ARG A 267 6.57 -8.20 11.85
C ARG A 267 5.14 -8.22 11.31
N LYS A 268 4.26 -7.42 11.89
CA LYS A 268 2.84 -7.38 11.57
C LYS A 268 2.35 -5.94 11.61
N SER A 269 1.30 -5.68 10.86
CA SER A 269 0.53 -4.43 10.95
C SER A 269 -0.95 -4.73 10.93
N GLY A 270 -1.74 -3.83 11.44
CA GLY A 270 -3.18 -3.83 11.25
C GLY A 270 -3.48 -3.69 9.76
N SER A 271 -4.50 -4.38 9.28
CA SER A 271 -4.89 -4.39 7.87
C SER A 271 -6.40 -4.26 7.77
N LEU A 272 -6.88 -3.23 7.12
CA LEU A 272 -8.28 -3.01 6.83
C LEU A 272 -8.52 -3.11 5.33
N GLN A 273 -9.20 -4.18 4.91
CA GLN A 273 -9.81 -4.28 3.59
C GLN A 273 -11.24 -3.79 3.69
N TYR A 274 -11.69 -2.97 2.74
CA TYR A 274 -13.03 -2.40 2.74
C TYR A 274 -13.63 -2.39 1.34
N THR A 275 -14.96 -2.50 1.29
CA THR A 275 -15.76 -2.30 0.08
C THR A 275 -17.04 -1.56 0.46
N TRP A 276 -17.27 -0.42 -0.17
CA TRP A 276 -18.47 0.38 0.01
C TRP A 276 -19.65 -0.20 -0.79
N ASP A 277 -20.83 -0.18 -0.20
CA ASP A 277 -22.07 -0.53 -0.93
C ASP A 277 -22.59 0.69 -1.69
N SER A 278 -22.49 0.65 -3.02
CA SER A 278 -22.99 1.72 -3.91
C SER A 278 -24.49 1.98 -3.80
N ASN A 279 -25.26 1.08 -3.21
CA ASN A 279 -26.69 1.23 -3.00
C ASN A 279 -27.03 1.87 -1.64
N SER A 280 -26.05 2.05 -0.78
CA SER A 280 -26.26 2.64 0.55
C SER A 280 -26.41 4.16 0.45
N PRO A 281 -27.36 4.78 1.17
CA PRO A 281 -27.51 6.23 1.21
C PRO A 281 -26.38 6.93 1.98
N SER A 282 -25.61 6.19 2.76
CA SER A 282 -24.46 6.68 3.53
C SER A 282 -23.45 5.54 3.73
N SER A 283 -22.18 5.90 3.81
CA SER A 283 -21.10 4.95 4.03
C SER A 283 -20.15 5.48 5.10
N PHE A 284 -19.91 4.64 6.09
CA PHE A 284 -19.06 4.93 7.23
C PHE A 284 -18.56 3.63 7.85
N LEU A 285 -17.30 3.60 8.24
CA LEU A 285 -16.69 2.42 8.85
C LEU A 285 -15.94 2.84 10.13
N ARG A 286 -16.12 2.09 11.20
CA ARG A 286 -15.40 2.24 12.46
C ARG A 286 -14.70 0.95 12.80
N ILE A 287 -13.40 1.02 13.05
CA ILE A 287 -12.62 -0.04 13.68
C ILE A 287 -12.45 0.37 15.13
N HIS A 288 -13.12 -0.31 16.01
CA HIS A 288 -13.15 0.01 17.43
C HIS A 288 -12.14 -0.82 18.20
N ASN A 289 -11.45 -0.21 19.15
CA ASN A 289 -10.65 -0.91 20.13
C ASN A 289 -11.50 -1.17 21.40
N ALA A 290 -11.80 -2.42 21.69
CA ALA A 290 -12.73 -2.84 22.76
C ALA A 290 -12.11 -2.92 24.15
N GLY A 291 -10.90 -2.56 24.32
CA GLY A 291 -10.24 -2.56 25.61
C GLY A 291 -8.99 -1.76 25.49
N ASP A 292 -8.84 -0.76 26.26
CA ASP A 292 -7.62 0.02 26.27
C ASP A 292 -6.41 -0.94 26.38
N PRO A 293 -5.67 -1.18 25.28
CA PRO A 293 -4.58 -2.15 25.28
C PRO A 293 -3.40 -1.67 26.10
N SER A 294 -3.40 -0.41 26.54
CA SER A 294 -2.25 0.27 27.09
C SER A 294 -2.45 0.84 28.49
N ASP A 295 -3.68 0.96 28.98
CA ASP A 295 -4.02 1.73 30.19
C ASP A 295 -3.44 3.18 30.16
N ILE A 296 -3.19 3.71 28.95
CA ILE A 296 -2.61 5.05 28.77
C ILE A 296 -3.75 6.06 28.70
N VAL A 297 -3.78 6.93 29.69
CA VAL A 297 -4.66 8.10 29.72
C VAL A 297 -3.99 9.22 28.96
N LEU A 298 -4.71 9.84 28.05
CA LEU A 298 -4.25 10.97 27.25
C LEU A 298 -4.81 12.27 27.83
N ASP A 299 -4.09 13.34 27.61
CA ASP A 299 -4.53 14.70 27.87
C ASP A 299 -4.14 15.63 26.71
N THR A 300 -4.55 16.88 26.75
CA THR A 300 -4.29 17.86 25.68
C THR A 300 -2.81 18.24 25.50
N SER A 301 -1.90 17.78 26.36
CA SER A 301 -0.45 17.97 26.17
C SER A 301 0.17 16.89 25.25
N ASN A 302 -0.60 15.89 24.90
CA ASN A 302 -0.13 14.76 24.12
C ASN A 302 -0.31 14.97 22.61
N VAL A 303 0.55 14.28 21.86
CA VAL A 303 0.44 14.15 20.42
C VAL A 303 0.27 12.67 20.11
N LEU A 304 -0.81 12.33 19.42
CA LEU A 304 -1.09 10.97 18.97
C LEU A 304 -0.53 10.77 17.58
N GLN A 305 0.16 9.65 17.37
CA GLN A 305 0.77 9.31 16.08
C GLN A 305 0.45 7.89 15.66
N VAL A 306 0.27 7.68 14.36
CA VAL A 306 0.18 6.35 13.74
C VAL A 306 0.76 6.38 12.33
N TYR A 307 1.48 5.36 11.94
CA TYR A 307 1.80 5.15 10.53
C TYR A 307 0.61 4.53 9.81
N VAL A 308 0.22 5.14 8.71
CA VAL A 308 -0.86 4.65 7.84
C VAL A 308 -0.30 4.43 6.44
N TYR A 309 -0.45 3.21 5.94
CA TYR A 309 -0.25 2.92 4.53
C TYR A 309 -1.54 3.18 3.79
N SER A 310 -1.51 4.10 2.85
CA SER A 310 -2.62 4.42 1.96
C SER A 310 -2.47 3.71 0.61
N ASP A 311 -3.60 3.34 0.05
CA ASP A 311 -3.77 2.78 -1.29
C ASP A 311 -4.03 3.85 -2.37
N GLY A 312 -4.00 5.15 -2.00
CA GLY A 312 -4.31 6.25 -2.92
C GLY A 312 -5.79 6.30 -3.32
N SER A 313 -6.66 5.87 -2.43
CA SER A 313 -8.10 5.70 -2.73
C SER A 313 -8.94 6.96 -2.59
N ASP A 314 -8.37 8.07 -2.14
CA ASP A 314 -9.07 9.34 -1.82
C ASP A 314 -10.21 9.21 -0.80
N ASN A 315 -10.25 8.09 -0.06
CA ASN A 315 -11.10 7.96 1.11
C ASN A 315 -10.56 8.85 2.24
N GLN A 316 -11.35 9.08 3.27
CA GLN A 316 -10.98 9.92 4.40
C GLN A 316 -10.86 9.10 5.67
N ILE A 317 -9.75 9.26 6.41
CA ILE A 317 -9.48 8.60 7.68
C ILE A 317 -9.45 9.59 8.82
N SER A 318 -9.83 9.15 10.02
CA SER A 318 -9.71 9.87 11.28
C SER A 318 -9.40 8.91 12.43
N ILE A 319 -8.91 9.43 13.53
CA ILE A 319 -8.76 8.73 14.82
C ILE A 319 -9.83 9.26 15.76
N SER A 320 -10.39 8.40 16.61
CA SER A 320 -11.40 8.78 17.58
C SER A 320 -10.95 8.45 19.00
N LEU A 321 -11.30 9.35 19.93
CA LEU A 321 -11.01 9.25 21.36
C LEU A 321 -12.29 9.42 22.16
N TYR A 322 -12.47 8.61 23.21
CA TYR A 322 -13.46 8.87 24.25
C TYR A 322 -13.00 10.03 25.13
N GLU A 323 -13.92 10.92 25.44
CA GLU A 323 -13.69 12.04 26.35
C GLU A 323 -14.30 11.79 27.71
N TYR A 324 -13.55 12.16 28.77
CA TYR A 324 -13.98 12.08 30.15
C TYR A 324 -13.85 13.44 30.82
N ILE A 325 -14.88 13.82 31.59
CA ILE A 325 -14.92 15.02 32.41
C ILE A 325 -15.27 14.59 33.85
N ASP A 326 -14.51 15.03 34.85
CA ASP A 326 -14.68 14.67 36.25
C ASP A 326 -14.77 13.15 36.50
N GLY A 327 -13.98 12.37 35.73
CA GLY A 327 -13.92 10.89 35.82
C GLY A 327 -15.18 10.19 35.30
N SER A 328 -16.02 10.89 34.57
CA SER A 328 -17.21 10.34 33.91
C SER A 328 -17.13 10.58 32.41
N MET A 329 -17.59 9.58 31.64
CA MET A 329 -17.72 9.76 30.20
C MET A 329 -18.61 10.97 29.93
N SER A 330 -18.13 11.93 29.13
CA SER A 330 -18.86 13.14 28.74
C SER A 330 -20.16 12.76 28.00
N GLY A 331 -21.11 13.64 27.99
CA GLY A 331 -22.37 13.46 27.23
C GLY A 331 -22.13 13.45 25.71
N ASP A 332 -21.09 14.16 25.25
CA ASP A 332 -20.59 14.21 23.86
C ASP A 332 -19.30 13.38 23.78
N VAL A 333 -19.43 12.11 23.79
CA VAL A 333 -18.52 11.07 24.25
C VAL A 333 -17.31 10.83 23.39
N ILE A 334 -17.24 11.33 22.15
CA ILE A 334 -16.18 10.95 21.20
C ILE A 334 -15.69 12.18 20.45
N GLU A 335 -14.41 12.52 20.63
CA GLU A 335 -13.72 13.49 19.83
C GLU A 335 -12.97 12.81 18.68
N VAL A 336 -12.82 13.49 17.55
CA VAL A 336 -12.19 12.94 16.35
C VAL A 336 -11.15 13.88 15.79
N MET A 337 -10.09 13.30 15.25
CA MET A 337 -9.08 14.03 14.49
C MET A 337 -9.70 14.64 13.23
N ALA A 338 -9.20 15.79 12.78
CA ALA A 338 -9.53 16.35 11.48
C ALA A 338 -9.29 15.32 10.37
N TRP A 339 -10.28 15.14 9.50
CA TRP A 339 -10.26 14.09 8.48
C TRP A 339 -9.09 14.25 7.52
N GLN A 340 -8.31 13.19 7.34
CA GLN A 340 -7.18 13.12 6.43
C GLN A 340 -7.57 12.38 5.15
N GLU A 341 -7.32 12.97 3.98
CA GLU A 341 -7.52 12.30 2.70
C GLU A 341 -6.42 11.29 2.45
N LEU A 342 -6.79 10.07 2.05
CA LEU A 342 -5.88 8.99 1.66
C LEU A 342 -5.45 9.15 0.19
N ASN A 343 -4.90 10.31 -0.16
CA ASN A 343 -4.51 10.70 -1.52
C ASN A 343 -3.03 10.43 -1.83
N TRP A 344 -2.38 9.57 -1.06
CA TRP A 344 -1.01 9.12 -1.29
C TRP A 344 -0.95 7.60 -1.35
N THR A 345 0.07 7.04 -1.99
CA THR A 345 0.38 5.61 -1.95
C THR A 345 1.64 5.39 -1.10
N GLY A 346 1.60 4.40 -0.22
CA GLY A 346 2.71 4.11 0.70
C GLY A 346 2.47 4.59 2.12
N TRP A 347 3.54 4.62 2.93
CA TRP A 347 3.46 4.92 4.36
C TRP A 347 3.60 6.40 4.65
N LYS A 348 2.74 6.89 5.57
CA LYS A 348 2.79 8.25 6.08
C LYS A 348 2.57 8.23 7.59
N LEU A 349 3.35 9.01 8.34
CA LEU A 349 3.04 9.30 9.71
C LEU A 349 1.88 10.31 9.77
N ILE A 350 0.77 9.89 10.38
CA ILE A 350 -0.35 10.76 10.71
C ILE A 350 -0.17 11.19 12.16
N GLU A 351 -0.39 12.47 12.41
CA GLU A 351 -0.22 13.09 13.70
C GLU A 351 -1.47 13.90 14.09
N TRP A 352 -1.90 13.75 15.34
CA TRP A 352 -2.93 14.55 15.97
C TRP A 352 -2.38 15.20 17.24
N ASP A 353 -2.12 16.49 17.18
CA ASP A 353 -1.77 17.33 18.34
C ASP A 353 -3.05 17.68 19.09
N LEU A 354 -3.25 17.09 20.27
CA LEU A 354 -4.48 17.25 21.05
C LEU A 354 -4.63 18.67 21.61
N SER A 355 -3.58 19.49 21.57
CA SER A 355 -3.63 20.91 21.93
C SER A 355 -4.08 21.83 20.79
N ASP A 356 -4.08 21.34 19.56
CA ASP A 356 -4.38 22.14 18.37
C ASP A 356 -5.87 22.03 18.00
N PRO A 357 -6.68 23.04 18.22
CA PRO A 357 -8.11 23.01 17.90
C PRO A 357 -8.39 22.90 16.39
N GLU A 358 -7.43 23.25 15.51
CA GLU A 358 -7.60 23.10 14.06
C GLU A 358 -7.50 21.62 13.61
N GLN A 359 -6.95 20.77 14.46
CA GLN A 359 -6.85 19.33 14.21
C GLN A 359 -8.02 18.52 14.78
N VAL A 360 -9.02 19.18 15.34
CA VAL A 360 -10.25 18.52 15.79
C VAL A 360 -11.26 18.50 14.64
N GLY A 361 -11.79 17.32 14.38
CA GLY A 361 -12.73 17.07 13.28
C GLY A 361 -14.18 17.05 13.74
N ASN A 362 -15.07 16.74 12.81
CA ASN A 362 -16.50 16.62 13.06
C ASN A 362 -16.98 15.19 12.78
N TRP A 363 -17.62 14.59 13.79
CA TRP A 363 -18.35 13.34 13.66
C TRP A 363 -19.47 13.27 14.72
N LEU A 364 -20.68 12.83 14.31
CA LEU A 364 -21.87 12.81 15.17
C LEU A 364 -22.20 14.19 15.80
N SER A 365 -22.59 14.22 17.06
CA SER A 365 -22.99 15.43 17.79
C SER A 365 -21.91 15.95 18.74
N VAL A 366 -20.65 15.73 18.40
CA VAL A 366 -19.51 16.22 19.19
C VAL A 366 -19.39 17.74 19.17
N ASP A 367 -18.91 18.34 20.25
CA ASP A 367 -18.77 19.80 20.32
C ASP A 367 -17.52 20.32 19.59
N GLN A 368 -16.68 19.42 19.08
CA GLN A 368 -15.44 19.70 18.36
C GLN A 368 -14.42 20.47 19.22
N THR A 369 -14.39 20.17 20.48
CA THR A 369 -13.52 20.86 21.43
C THR A 369 -12.86 19.84 22.38
N MET A 370 -11.54 19.84 22.45
CA MET A 370 -10.80 19.04 23.41
C MET A 370 -10.88 19.69 24.79
N ASN A 371 -12.00 19.50 25.51
CA ASN A 371 -12.28 20.12 26.80
C ASN A 371 -12.36 19.11 27.95
N GLY A 372 -12.10 17.83 27.71
CA GLY A 372 -12.03 16.75 28.68
C GLY A 372 -10.77 16.83 29.56
N ASP A 373 -10.87 16.20 30.72
CA ASP A 373 -9.75 16.04 31.65
C ASP A 373 -8.86 14.86 31.22
N GLU A 374 -9.47 13.84 30.60
CA GLU A 374 -8.85 12.59 30.19
C GLU A 374 -9.44 12.10 28.86
N TYR A 375 -8.60 11.48 28.03
CA TYR A 375 -9.00 10.87 26.77
C TYR A 375 -8.49 9.43 26.68
N TYR A 376 -9.29 8.58 26.04
CA TYR A 376 -8.96 7.17 25.80
C TYR A 376 -9.17 6.81 24.33
N LEU A 377 -8.33 5.95 23.79
CA LEU A 377 -8.45 5.51 22.40
C LEU A 377 -9.80 4.82 22.17
N ASP A 378 -10.55 5.29 21.19
CA ASP A 378 -11.73 4.62 20.67
C ASP A 378 -11.42 3.78 19.45
N GLY A 379 -10.84 4.38 18.40
CA GLY A 379 -10.52 3.64 17.20
C GLY A 379 -10.16 4.48 15.98
N PHE A 380 -10.30 3.83 14.82
CA PHE A 380 -10.16 4.47 13.51
C PHE A 380 -11.51 4.57 12.82
N LEU A 381 -11.68 5.65 12.11
CA LEU A 381 -12.87 5.95 11.32
C LEU A 381 -12.47 6.08 9.86
N LEU A 382 -13.27 5.54 8.94
CA LEU A 382 -13.09 5.67 7.51
C LEU A 382 -14.42 6.05 6.87
N LYS A 383 -14.39 6.94 5.90
CA LYS A 383 -15.55 7.31 5.08
C LYS A 383 -15.13 7.60 3.64
N PRO A 384 -16.05 7.47 2.67
CA PRO A 384 -15.76 7.88 1.30
C PRO A 384 -15.47 9.37 1.19
N GLY A 385 -14.48 9.73 0.38
CA GLY A 385 -14.31 11.08 -0.16
C GLY A 385 -15.21 11.31 -1.39
N PRO A 386 -15.25 12.54 -1.94
CA PRO A 386 -16.15 12.87 -3.05
C PRO A 386 -15.96 12.06 -4.33
N GLU A 387 -14.74 11.65 -4.63
CA GLU A 387 -14.37 10.89 -5.84
C GLU A 387 -13.57 9.63 -5.48
N SER A 388 -13.73 9.12 -4.25
CA SER A 388 -12.94 8.02 -3.73
C SER A 388 -13.27 6.69 -4.40
N GLN A 389 -12.29 5.77 -4.34
CA GLN A 389 -12.48 4.38 -4.77
C GLN A 389 -13.47 3.67 -3.86
N MET A 390 -14.26 2.79 -4.46
CA MET A 390 -15.32 2.04 -3.76
C MET A 390 -14.77 0.89 -2.92
N SER A 391 -13.54 0.45 -3.16
CA SER A 391 -12.88 -0.60 -2.40
C SER A 391 -11.38 -0.35 -2.32
N GLY A 392 -10.74 -0.91 -1.30
CA GLY A 392 -9.31 -0.77 -1.13
C GLY A 392 -8.79 -1.48 0.10
N LYS A 393 -7.51 -1.25 0.39
CA LYS A 393 -6.84 -1.82 1.53
C LYS A 393 -5.82 -0.86 2.12
N ILE A 394 -5.96 -0.56 3.40
CA ILE A 394 -5.05 0.28 4.16
C ILE A 394 -4.42 -0.51 5.30
N TYR A 395 -3.27 -0.05 5.78
CA TYR A 395 -2.58 -0.68 6.90
C TYR A 395 -2.23 0.34 7.97
N PHE A 396 -2.08 -0.14 9.22
CA PHE A 396 -1.74 0.65 10.39
C PHE A 396 -0.55 0.05 11.12
N ASP A 397 0.35 0.90 11.61
CA ASP A 397 1.47 0.47 12.43
C ASP A 397 1.86 1.52 13.46
N ASP A 398 2.48 1.07 14.57
CA ASP A 398 3.05 1.91 15.62
C ASP A 398 2.14 3.08 16.05
N LEU A 399 0.90 2.77 16.48
CA LEU A 399 0.04 3.75 17.14
C LEU A 399 0.64 4.11 18.50
N ARG A 400 0.93 5.40 18.73
CA ARG A 400 1.69 5.85 19.87
C ARG A 400 1.34 7.26 20.32
N VAL A 401 1.70 7.56 21.56
CA VAL A 401 1.67 8.90 22.14
C VAL A 401 3.09 9.43 22.26
N VAL A 402 3.30 10.65 21.86
CA VAL A 402 4.59 11.33 21.93
C VAL A 402 4.46 12.69 22.59
N THR A 403 5.58 13.21 23.10
CA THR A 403 5.67 14.59 23.59
C THR A 403 6.64 15.35 22.69
N LYS A 404 6.19 16.45 22.11
CA LYS A 404 7.04 17.37 21.34
C LYS A 404 7.89 18.21 22.26
N THR A 405 9.17 18.30 21.97
CA THR A 405 10.11 19.20 22.63
C THR A 405 10.75 20.08 21.59
N ALA A 406 10.56 21.38 21.70
CA ALA A 406 11.24 22.34 20.82
C ALA A 406 12.75 22.27 21.02
N GLU A 407 13.50 22.38 19.93
CA GLU A 407 14.94 22.59 20.02
C GLU A 407 15.19 23.96 20.66
N THR A 408 15.96 23.96 21.74
CA THR A 408 16.51 25.19 22.25
C THR A 408 17.52 25.70 21.23
N PRO A 409 17.37 26.90 20.65
CA PRO A 409 18.38 27.44 19.77
C PRO A 409 19.73 27.35 20.51
N ALA A 410 20.74 26.74 19.86
CA ALA A 410 22.08 26.75 20.44
C ALA A 410 22.41 28.19 20.79
N GLU A 411 22.58 28.50 22.09
CA GLU A 411 23.03 29.81 22.49
C GLU A 411 24.34 30.04 21.73
N ASN A 412 24.33 31.05 20.87
CA ASN A 412 25.55 31.57 20.29
C ASN A 412 26.40 32.12 21.43
N GLU A 413 27.04 31.23 22.19
CA GLU A 413 28.10 31.66 23.09
C GLU A 413 29.18 32.33 22.21
N PRO A 414 29.48 33.60 22.48
CA PRO A 414 30.58 34.22 21.78
C PRO A 414 31.85 33.43 22.14
N PRO A 415 32.79 33.25 21.21
CA PRO A 415 33.98 32.47 21.46
C PRO A 415 34.72 33.06 22.66
N HIS A 416 34.88 32.29 23.73
CA HIS A 416 35.74 32.64 24.84
C HIS A 416 37.20 32.59 24.37
N ILE A 417 37.94 33.68 24.64
CA ILE A 417 39.41 33.82 24.40
C ILE A 417 40.14 33.00 25.45
#